data_7cb36d24a34b91e6b14e3932f7a0cff6
#
_entry.id   7cb36d24a34b91e6b14e3932f7a0cff6
#
_cell.length_a   1.000
_cell.length_b   1.000
_cell.length_c   1.000
_cell.angle_alpha   90.00
_cell.angle_beta   90.00
_cell.angle_gamma   90.00
#
_symmetry.space_group_name_H-M   'P 1'
#
loop_
_entity.id
_entity.type
_entity.pdbx_description
1 polymer ?
#
loop_
_entity_poly.entity_id
_entity_poly.type
_entity_poly.pdbx_seq_one_letter_code
_entity_poly.pdbx_strand_id
1 'polypeptide(L)'
;MTSLQNSPTLHRTLLHNTSPQKHVTSRSSRRDAISFIVKAAQESFACLTSQDRSGRRQVITIGTTAPLVFLFNQHSYSFAAENKKGYLPVLDTKDGYSFLYPFGWQEVVIEGQDKVFKDVIEPLESVSVNLIPTGKQDIREFGSPEEVAQTLIKKVLAPPNQKTKIVAAKEQDIAGKAYYQFEFIAQAPNYTRHALSTVSIGNGKFYTLTTGANERRWEKMKDRLQTVIESFKIFDV
;
A
#
# COMPACT_ATOMS: atom_id res chain seq x y z
N MET A 1 42.08 12.36 -67.38
CA MET A 1 42.06 10.93 -67.69
C MET A 1 41.05 10.31 -66.71
N THR A 2 39.78 10.24 -67.16
CA THR A 2 39.07 9.01 -67.60
C THR A 2 39.20 7.90 -66.58
N SER A 3 38.16 7.31 -65.98
CA SER A 3 37.01 6.70 -66.60
C SER A 3 36.14 6.03 -65.54
N LEU A 4 34.81 6.12 -65.70
CA LEU A 4 33.74 5.13 -65.80
C LEU A 4 33.28 4.47 -64.48
N GLN A 5 32.11 4.86 -64.04
CA GLN A 5 30.77 4.22 -64.07
C GLN A 5 30.75 2.69 -64.16
N ASN A 6 30.08 2.08 -63.16
CA ASN A 6 29.16 0.96 -63.39
C ASN A 6 28.19 0.81 -62.23
N SER A 7 26.92 1.07 -62.49
CA SER A 7 25.79 0.63 -61.69
C SER A 7 25.29 -0.70 -62.25
N PRO A 8 24.83 -1.66 -61.45
CA PRO A 8 23.93 -2.71 -61.92
C PRO A 8 22.51 -2.53 -61.37
N THR A 9 21.65 -2.62 -62.31
CA THR A 9 20.21 -2.62 -62.37
C THR A 9 19.56 -3.61 -61.43
N LEU A 10 18.57 -3.14 -60.63
CA LEU A 10 17.70 -3.97 -59.84
C LEU A 10 16.65 -4.67 -60.69
N HIS A 11 16.70 -5.99 -60.76
CA HIS A 11 15.60 -6.82 -61.25
C HIS A 11 14.57 -7.01 -60.14
N ARG A 12 13.37 -6.50 -60.38
CA ARG A 12 12.16 -6.63 -59.56
C ARG A 12 11.46 -7.95 -59.96
N THR A 13 11.60 -8.98 -59.16
CA THR A 13 10.82 -10.21 -59.31
C THR A 13 9.62 -10.15 -58.37
N LEU A 14 8.43 -10.03 -58.96
CA LEU A 14 7.14 -10.18 -58.29
C LEU A 14 6.88 -11.70 -58.15
N LEU A 15 6.92 -12.19 -56.94
CA LEU A 15 6.37 -13.50 -56.59
C LEU A 15 5.00 -13.32 -55.94
N HIS A 16 3.97 -13.64 -56.66
CA HIS A 16 2.63 -13.90 -56.15
C HIS A 16 2.69 -15.13 -55.28
N ASN A 17 2.35 -14.99 -54.03
CA ASN A 17 2.12 -16.12 -53.13
C ASN A 17 0.66 -16.11 -52.70
N THR A 18 -0.12 -16.95 -53.35
CA THR A 18 -1.50 -17.25 -53.01
C THR A 18 -1.53 -18.18 -51.82
N SER A 19 -2.00 -17.69 -50.66
CA SER A 19 -2.30 -18.52 -49.50
C SER A 19 -3.72 -19.08 -49.59
N PRO A 20 -3.95 -20.35 -49.29
CA PRO A 20 -5.31 -20.89 -49.19
C PRO A 20 -5.99 -20.46 -47.91
N GLN A 21 -7.15 -19.83 -48.05
CA GLN A 21 -8.08 -19.55 -46.95
C GLN A 21 -8.57 -20.87 -46.35
N LYS A 22 -8.20 -21.14 -45.12
CA LYS A 22 -8.90 -22.14 -44.31
C LYS A 22 -10.11 -21.48 -43.64
N HIS A 23 -11.28 -21.93 -44.08
CA HIS A 23 -12.54 -21.68 -43.41
C HIS A 23 -12.49 -22.24 -41.99
N VAL A 24 -12.41 -21.37 -41.01
CA VAL A 24 -12.62 -21.73 -39.61
C VAL A 24 -14.06 -21.38 -39.26
N THR A 25 -14.87 -22.42 -39.15
CA THR A 25 -16.23 -22.34 -38.63
C THR A 25 -16.22 -21.77 -37.23
N SER A 26 -16.81 -20.60 -37.08
CA SER A 26 -17.12 -19.96 -35.82
C SER A 26 -18.07 -20.84 -34.99
N ARG A 27 -17.54 -21.56 -34.02
CA ARG A 27 -18.34 -22.11 -32.92
C ARG A 27 -18.66 -21.01 -31.97
N SER A 28 -19.91 -20.58 -31.96
CA SER A 28 -20.53 -19.77 -30.91
C SER A 28 -20.34 -20.42 -29.54
N SER A 29 -19.39 -19.93 -28.75
CA SER A 29 -19.31 -20.22 -27.33
C SER A 29 -20.28 -19.30 -26.61
N ARG A 30 -21.34 -19.89 -26.11
CA ARG A 30 -22.28 -19.25 -25.18
C ARG A 30 -21.47 -18.69 -24.00
N ARG A 31 -21.48 -17.39 -23.88
CA ARG A 31 -21.03 -16.70 -22.66
C ARG A 31 -22.13 -16.91 -21.65
N ASP A 32 -21.90 -17.83 -20.73
CA ASP A 32 -22.70 -17.96 -19.54
C ASP A 32 -22.45 -16.69 -18.70
N ALA A 33 -23.41 -15.82 -18.72
CA ALA A 33 -23.49 -14.66 -17.84
C ALA A 33 -23.69 -15.20 -16.42
N ILE A 34 -22.63 -15.24 -15.63
CA ILE A 34 -22.72 -15.50 -14.20
C ILE A 34 -23.31 -14.23 -13.60
N SER A 35 -24.62 -14.25 -13.40
CA SER A 35 -25.33 -13.24 -12.63
C SER A 35 -24.95 -13.44 -11.16
N PHE A 36 -24.16 -12.53 -10.61
CA PHE A 36 -23.95 -12.44 -9.18
C PHE A 36 -25.23 -11.93 -8.54
N ILE A 37 -26.02 -12.86 -7.98
CA ILE A 37 -27.13 -12.52 -7.11
C ILE A 37 -26.52 -12.02 -5.79
N VAL A 38 -26.52 -10.72 -5.62
CA VAL A 38 -26.25 -10.09 -4.32
C VAL A 38 -27.46 -10.37 -3.45
N LYS A 39 -27.37 -11.39 -2.61
CA LYS A 39 -28.36 -11.68 -1.58
C LYS A 39 -28.08 -10.73 -0.42
N ALA A 40 -28.77 -9.60 -0.42
CA ALA A 40 -28.82 -8.71 0.73
C ALA A 40 -29.56 -9.47 1.85
N ALA A 41 -28.83 -9.88 2.86
CA ALA A 41 -29.41 -10.35 4.10
C ALA A 41 -29.91 -9.13 4.86
N GLN A 42 -31.21 -8.89 4.75
CA GLN A 42 -31.94 -7.91 5.50
C GLN A 42 -32.28 -8.52 6.86
N GLU A 43 -31.42 -8.32 7.84
CA GLU A 43 -31.77 -8.63 9.22
C GLU A 43 -32.65 -7.53 9.77
N SER A 44 -33.94 -7.87 9.84
CA SER A 44 -34.98 -7.08 10.48
C SER A 44 -34.75 -7.09 12.00
N PHE A 45 -34.33 -5.98 12.56
CA PHE A 45 -34.45 -5.74 13.99
C PHE A 45 -35.91 -5.57 14.35
N ALA A 46 -36.50 -6.64 14.89
CA ALA A 46 -37.81 -6.57 15.50
C ALA A 46 -37.69 -5.81 16.84
N CYS A 47 -38.16 -4.58 16.83
CA CYS A 47 -38.42 -3.78 18.02
C CYS A 47 -39.57 -4.40 18.78
N LEU A 48 -39.33 -5.15 19.85
CA LEU A 48 -40.37 -5.59 20.78
C LEU A 48 -40.62 -4.49 21.80
N THR A 49 -41.57 -3.62 21.45
CA THR A 49 -42.30 -2.83 22.45
C THR A 49 -43.40 -3.68 23.02
N SER A 50 -43.20 -4.25 24.18
CA SER A 50 -44.28 -4.76 25.01
C SER A 50 -44.55 -3.76 26.14
N GLN A 51 -45.61 -2.96 25.93
CA GLN A 51 -46.34 -2.33 26.99
C GLN A 51 -47.12 -3.44 27.73
N ASP A 52 -46.84 -3.64 28.99
CA ASP A 52 -47.93 -4.20 29.83
C ASP A 52 -47.88 -3.58 31.23
N ARG A 53 -49.12 -3.31 31.66
CA ARG A 53 -49.52 -2.58 32.84
C ARG A 53 -49.60 -3.53 34.06
N SER A 54 -49.29 -2.95 35.19
CA SER A 54 -49.99 -3.16 36.45
C SER A 54 -49.71 -4.46 37.26
N GLY A 55 -49.23 -4.24 38.47
CA GLY A 55 -49.65 -5.15 39.54
C GLY A 55 -48.60 -5.43 40.63
N ARG A 56 -48.61 -4.60 41.66
CA ARG A 56 -48.48 -4.95 43.11
C ARG A 56 -47.41 -5.91 43.57
N ARG A 57 -46.46 -5.31 44.30
CA ARG A 57 -45.84 -5.86 45.55
C ARG A 57 -45.38 -7.28 45.52
N GLN A 58 -44.11 -7.50 45.36
CA GLN A 58 -43.45 -8.66 46.02
C GLN A 58 -42.08 -8.28 46.56
N VAL A 59 -41.90 -8.84 47.71
CA VAL A 59 -40.92 -8.73 48.78
C VAL A 59 -39.49 -8.92 48.26
N ILE A 60 -38.61 -8.04 48.72
CA ILE A 60 -37.18 -8.08 48.56
C ILE A 60 -36.62 -9.22 49.39
N THR A 61 -36.04 -10.21 48.77
CA THR A 61 -35.04 -11.08 49.37
C THR A 61 -33.68 -10.66 48.91
N ILE A 62 -32.95 -10.07 49.86
CA ILE A 62 -31.57 -9.68 49.70
C ILE A 62 -30.71 -10.93 49.73
N GLY A 63 -30.39 -11.45 48.55
CA GLY A 63 -29.32 -12.42 48.37
C GLY A 63 -28.05 -11.68 47.90
N THR A 64 -27.11 -11.51 48.83
CA THR A 64 -25.80 -10.98 48.53
C THR A 64 -24.97 -12.02 47.75
N THR A 65 -25.07 -12.00 46.45
CA THR A 65 -24.07 -12.64 45.59
C THR A 65 -23.24 -11.49 44.99
N ALA A 66 -22.03 -11.36 45.51
CA ALA A 66 -21.05 -10.45 44.95
C ALA A 66 -20.77 -10.85 43.50
N PRO A 67 -21.03 -9.98 42.50
CA PRO A 67 -20.53 -10.25 41.16
C PRO A 67 -19.02 -10.07 41.19
N LEU A 68 -18.28 -11.16 40.97
CA LEU A 68 -16.90 -11.13 40.56
C LEU A 68 -16.86 -10.37 39.23
N VAL A 69 -16.64 -9.06 39.30
CA VAL A 69 -16.34 -8.23 38.13
C VAL A 69 -14.95 -8.63 37.67
N PHE A 70 -14.88 -9.57 36.72
CA PHE A 70 -13.70 -9.75 35.90
C PHE A 70 -13.54 -8.46 35.11
N LEU A 71 -12.69 -7.56 35.60
CA LEU A 71 -12.12 -6.46 34.83
C LEU A 71 -11.27 -7.10 33.71
N PHE A 72 -11.91 -7.45 32.63
CA PHE A 72 -11.20 -7.62 31.37
C PHE A 72 -10.59 -6.25 31.06
N ASN A 73 -9.30 -6.15 31.29
CA ASN A 73 -8.50 -5.01 30.88
C ASN A 73 -8.46 -5.04 29.33
N GLN A 74 -9.57 -4.61 28.73
CA GLN A 74 -9.60 -4.32 27.30
C GLN A 74 -8.72 -3.11 27.14
N HIS A 75 -7.49 -3.34 26.75
CA HIS A 75 -6.65 -2.31 26.20
C HIS A 75 -7.32 -1.88 24.88
N SER A 76 -8.33 -1.04 25.01
CA SER A 76 -8.86 -0.29 23.88
C SER A 76 -7.75 0.65 23.47
N TYR A 77 -6.96 0.20 22.48
CA TYR A 77 -6.09 1.12 21.76
C TYR A 77 -7.01 2.12 21.08
N SER A 78 -7.26 3.23 21.77
CA SER A 78 -7.91 4.38 21.18
C SER A 78 -6.96 4.96 20.14
N PHE A 79 -7.00 4.40 18.93
CA PHE A 79 -6.48 5.06 17.76
C PHE A 79 -7.41 6.25 17.49
N ALA A 80 -7.20 7.33 18.22
CA ALA A 80 -7.60 8.64 17.76
C ALA A 80 -6.79 8.86 16.47
N ALA A 81 -7.35 8.43 15.34
CA ALA A 81 -6.84 8.82 14.04
C ALA A 81 -6.86 10.35 14.08
N GLU A 82 -5.69 10.93 14.22
CA GLU A 82 -5.52 12.38 14.18
C GLU A 82 -6.02 12.80 12.81
N ASN A 83 -7.25 13.33 12.75
CA ASN A 83 -7.89 13.76 11.51
C ASN A 83 -7.15 14.99 10.97
N LYS A 84 -5.98 14.74 10.40
CA LYS A 84 -5.22 15.80 9.76
C LYS A 84 -5.93 16.19 8.46
N LYS A 85 -6.35 17.45 8.38
CA LYS A 85 -7.09 17.97 7.22
C LYS A 85 -6.35 17.68 5.92
N GLY A 86 -7.03 17.06 4.95
CA GLY A 86 -6.46 16.69 3.65
C GLY A 86 -5.79 15.32 3.59
N TYR A 87 -5.96 14.48 4.62
CA TYR A 87 -5.47 13.10 4.64
C TYR A 87 -6.60 12.14 5.03
N LEU A 88 -6.43 10.89 4.61
CA LEU A 88 -7.27 9.78 5.00
C LEU A 88 -6.44 8.74 5.76
N PRO A 89 -6.99 8.12 6.82
CA PRO A 89 -6.29 7.10 7.58
C PRO A 89 -6.40 5.72 6.91
N VAL A 90 -5.32 4.96 7.01
CA VAL A 90 -5.29 3.51 6.84
C VAL A 90 -5.04 2.89 8.19
N LEU A 91 -5.83 1.87 8.54
CA LEU A 91 -5.62 1.03 9.71
C LEU A 91 -5.71 -0.43 9.26
N ASP A 92 -4.60 -1.13 9.31
CA ASP A 92 -4.54 -2.57 9.04
C ASP A 92 -4.34 -3.34 10.36
N THR A 93 -5.44 -3.90 10.88
CA THR A 93 -5.44 -4.66 12.14
C THR A 93 -4.93 -6.08 11.97
N LYS A 94 -4.87 -6.59 10.74
CA LYS A 94 -4.35 -7.92 10.43
C LYS A 94 -2.83 -7.93 10.47
N ASP A 95 -2.24 -6.92 9.88
CA ASP A 95 -0.79 -6.81 9.74
C ASP A 95 -0.16 -5.80 10.74
N GLY A 96 -0.98 -5.14 11.58
CA GLY A 96 -0.53 -4.35 12.72
C GLY A 96 0.16 -3.03 12.36
N TYR A 97 -0.39 -2.27 11.41
CA TYR A 97 0.15 -0.94 11.08
C TYR A 97 -0.93 0.08 10.74
N SER A 98 -0.57 1.34 10.84
CA SER A 98 -1.42 2.45 10.43
C SER A 98 -0.60 3.59 9.82
N PHE A 99 -1.21 4.37 8.93
CA PHE A 99 -0.62 5.58 8.37
C PHE A 99 -1.69 6.49 7.77
N LEU A 100 -1.31 7.70 7.41
CA LEU A 100 -2.14 8.66 6.70
C LEU A 100 -1.68 8.75 5.23
N TYR A 101 -2.63 8.86 4.30
CA TYR A 101 -2.33 9.15 2.90
C TYR A 101 -3.13 10.37 2.41
N PRO A 102 -2.64 11.11 1.41
CA PRO A 102 -3.29 12.31 0.91
C PRO A 102 -4.68 12.03 0.34
N PHE A 103 -5.67 12.86 0.73
CA PHE A 103 -7.00 12.82 0.13
C PHE A 103 -6.93 12.97 -1.41
N GLY A 104 -7.72 12.19 -2.12
CA GLY A 104 -7.76 12.16 -3.58
C GLY A 104 -6.90 11.08 -4.23
N TRP A 105 -5.99 10.45 -3.48
CA TRP A 105 -5.26 9.28 -3.98
C TRP A 105 -6.14 8.04 -3.96
N GLN A 106 -5.98 7.17 -4.95
CA GLN A 106 -6.75 5.95 -5.11
C GLN A 106 -5.93 4.71 -4.75
N GLU A 107 -6.57 3.77 -4.09
CA GLU A 107 -5.97 2.47 -3.82
C GLU A 107 -5.84 1.68 -5.13
N VAL A 108 -4.67 1.09 -5.33
CA VAL A 108 -4.37 0.21 -6.46
C VAL A 108 -3.71 -1.06 -5.96
N VAL A 109 -4.05 -2.19 -6.55
CA VAL A 109 -3.43 -3.47 -6.21
C VAL A 109 -2.17 -3.65 -7.06
N ILE A 110 -1.03 -3.86 -6.39
CA ILE A 110 0.25 -4.17 -7.02
C ILE A 110 0.78 -5.45 -6.40
N GLU A 111 1.10 -6.42 -7.23
CA GLU A 111 1.67 -7.69 -6.77
C GLU A 111 2.97 -7.47 -5.97
N GLY A 112 3.08 -8.14 -4.81
CA GLY A 112 4.23 -8.00 -3.91
C GLY A 112 4.20 -6.76 -3.01
N GLN A 113 3.15 -5.94 -3.06
CA GLN A 113 2.93 -4.82 -2.14
C GLN A 113 1.62 -5.01 -1.40
N ASP A 114 1.58 -4.68 -0.12
CA ASP A 114 0.42 -4.86 0.72
C ASP A 114 -0.65 -3.78 0.47
N LYS A 115 -0.27 -2.51 0.57
CA LYS A 115 -1.12 -1.35 0.30
C LYS A 115 -0.42 -0.35 -0.60
N VAL A 116 -1.14 0.13 -1.61
CA VAL A 116 -0.63 1.16 -2.50
C VAL A 116 -1.72 2.18 -2.80
N PHE A 117 -1.41 3.46 -2.61
CA PHE A 117 -2.26 4.58 -3.01
C PHE A 117 -1.49 5.48 -3.96
N LYS A 118 -2.15 5.93 -5.04
CA LYS A 118 -1.54 6.77 -6.07
C LYS A 118 -2.44 7.95 -6.42
N ASP A 119 -1.81 9.07 -6.71
CA ASP A 119 -2.49 10.17 -7.39
C ASP A 119 -2.87 9.76 -8.81
N VAL A 120 -4.09 10.09 -9.22
CA VAL A 120 -4.64 9.68 -10.54
C VAL A 120 -3.97 10.45 -11.69
N ILE A 121 -3.57 11.70 -11.42
CA ILE A 121 -2.99 12.60 -12.42
C ILE A 121 -1.47 12.46 -12.47
N GLU A 122 -0.84 12.31 -11.29
CA GLU A 122 0.61 12.23 -11.12
C GLU A 122 1.04 10.86 -10.55
N PRO A 123 1.13 9.82 -11.36
CA PRO A 123 1.33 8.43 -10.87
C PRO A 123 2.64 8.19 -10.09
N LEU A 124 3.61 9.11 -10.19
CA LEU A 124 4.82 9.09 -9.36
C LEU A 124 4.57 9.58 -7.93
N GLU A 125 3.45 10.29 -7.70
CA GLU A 125 2.97 10.63 -6.38
C GLU A 125 2.21 9.44 -5.81
N SER A 126 2.84 8.71 -4.93
CA SER A 126 2.30 7.46 -4.39
C SER A 126 2.84 7.17 -3.01
N VAL A 127 2.10 6.36 -2.26
CA VAL A 127 2.57 5.69 -1.05
C VAL A 127 2.35 4.20 -1.19
N SER A 128 3.29 3.42 -0.72
CA SER A 128 3.20 1.96 -0.70
C SER A 128 3.74 1.38 0.59
N VAL A 129 3.09 0.31 1.05
CA VAL A 129 3.55 -0.52 2.17
C VAL A 129 4.02 -1.86 1.63
N ASN A 130 5.17 -2.30 2.11
CA ASN A 130 5.73 -3.61 1.80
C ASN A 130 6.06 -4.34 3.10
N LEU A 131 5.71 -5.61 3.17
CA LEU A 131 5.88 -6.47 4.34
C LEU A 131 6.74 -7.67 3.95
N ILE A 132 7.83 -7.88 4.67
CA ILE A 132 8.74 -9.01 4.46
C ILE A 132 8.88 -9.77 5.76
N PRO A 133 8.55 -11.08 5.83
CA PRO A 133 8.76 -11.89 7.04
C PRO A 133 10.22 -11.86 7.48
N THR A 134 10.47 -11.72 8.78
CA THR A 134 11.82 -11.72 9.35
C THR A 134 11.84 -12.39 10.73
N GLY A 135 12.95 -13.03 11.07
CA GLY A 135 13.17 -13.55 12.42
C GLY A 135 13.86 -12.56 13.36
N LYS A 136 14.21 -11.36 12.87
CA LYS A 136 14.82 -10.31 13.69
C LYS A 136 13.78 -9.53 14.45
N GLN A 137 14.17 -8.96 15.60
CA GLN A 137 13.26 -8.25 16.49
C GLN A 137 13.43 -6.72 16.43
N ASP A 138 14.60 -6.25 16.05
CA ASP A 138 14.93 -4.83 15.96
C ASP A 138 15.60 -4.50 14.62
N ILE A 139 15.28 -3.33 14.05
CA ILE A 139 15.87 -2.86 12.80
C ILE A 139 17.38 -2.64 12.92
N ARG A 140 17.87 -2.32 14.12
CA ARG A 140 19.29 -2.13 14.42
C ARG A 140 20.14 -3.37 14.17
N GLU A 141 19.54 -4.56 14.18
CA GLU A 141 20.22 -5.82 13.84
C GLU A 141 20.61 -5.92 12.35
N PHE A 142 20.12 -5.04 11.50
CA PHE A 142 20.49 -4.99 10.08
C PHE A 142 21.63 -4.01 9.78
N GLY A 143 22.11 -3.27 10.77
CA GLY A 143 23.19 -2.28 10.63
C GLY A 143 22.71 -0.85 10.79
N SER A 144 23.51 0.09 10.34
CA SER A 144 23.22 1.53 10.41
C SER A 144 22.07 1.94 9.46
N PRO A 145 21.41 3.07 9.73
CA PRO A 145 20.36 3.59 8.84
C PRO A 145 20.81 3.73 7.38
N GLU A 146 22.04 4.14 7.14
CA GLU A 146 22.61 4.32 5.81
C GLU A 146 22.81 2.98 5.09
N GLU A 147 23.32 1.96 5.78
CA GLU A 147 23.56 0.61 5.22
C GLU A 147 22.23 -0.05 4.86
N VAL A 148 21.23 0.06 5.74
CA VAL A 148 19.88 -0.46 5.51
C VAL A 148 19.23 0.27 4.33
N ALA A 149 19.30 1.60 4.29
CA ALA A 149 18.78 2.40 3.19
C ALA A 149 19.43 2.01 1.86
N GLN A 150 20.77 1.91 1.81
CA GLN A 150 21.49 1.54 0.59
C GLN A 150 21.08 0.16 0.08
N THR A 151 20.95 -0.80 0.98
CA THR A 151 20.55 -2.17 0.64
C THR A 151 19.12 -2.23 0.11
N LEU A 152 18.17 -1.56 0.79
CA LEU A 152 16.76 -1.53 0.40
C LEU A 152 16.53 -0.80 -0.92
N ILE A 153 17.14 0.36 -1.10
CA ILE A 153 17.01 1.12 -2.35
C ILE A 153 17.50 0.27 -3.51
N LYS A 154 18.68 -0.35 -3.37
CA LYS A 154 19.30 -1.13 -4.44
C LYS A 154 18.55 -2.44 -4.77
N LYS A 155 17.95 -3.09 -3.77
CA LYS A 155 17.35 -4.42 -3.95
C LYS A 155 15.84 -4.41 -4.11
N VAL A 156 15.17 -3.42 -3.55
CA VAL A 156 13.70 -3.45 -3.39
C VAL A 156 13.01 -2.20 -3.95
N LEU A 157 13.53 -1.00 -3.65
CA LEU A 157 12.80 0.26 -3.87
C LEU A 157 13.06 0.88 -5.24
N ALA A 158 14.20 0.60 -5.86
CA ALA A 158 14.54 1.11 -7.19
C ALA A 158 14.88 -0.03 -8.14
N PRO A 159 14.34 -0.02 -9.38
CA PRO A 159 14.75 -0.93 -10.43
C PRO A 159 16.26 -0.86 -10.71
N PRO A 160 16.90 -1.97 -11.12
CA PRO A 160 18.36 -2.02 -11.33
C PRO A 160 18.90 -1.04 -12.40
N ASN A 161 18.02 -0.60 -13.30
CA ASN A 161 18.36 0.33 -14.38
C ASN A 161 18.29 1.81 -13.97
N GLN A 162 17.99 2.09 -12.71
CA GLN A 162 17.93 3.46 -12.18
C GLN A 162 19.21 3.81 -11.43
N LYS A 163 19.64 5.06 -11.59
CA LYS A 163 20.70 5.65 -10.76
C LYS A 163 20.07 6.15 -9.46
N THR A 164 20.62 5.73 -8.33
CA THR A 164 20.08 6.09 -7.02
C THR A 164 21.08 6.90 -6.22
N LYS A 165 20.59 7.88 -5.45
CA LYS A 165 21.38 8.70 -4.52
C LYS A 165 20.62 8.83 -3.21
N ILE A 166 21.26 8.49 -2.10
CA ILE A 166 20.75 8.75 -0.75
C ILE A 166 21.02 10.22 -0.45
N VAL A 167 20.01 10.92 0.03
CA VAL A 167 20.09 12.33 0.44
C VAL A 167 20.34 12.42 1.94
N ALA A 168 19.55 11.65 2.72
CA ALA A 168 19.66 11.60 4.18
C ALA A 168 19.19 10.22 4.69
N ALA A 169 19.73 9.81 5.82
CA ALA A 169 19.24 8.68 6.59
C ALA A 169 19.35 9.00 8.07
N LYS A 170 18.37 8.62 8.87
CA LYS A 170 18.33 8.86 10.30
C LYS A 170 17.56 7.76 11.03
N GLU A 171 17.90 7.58 12.30
CA GLU A 171 17.14 6.76 13.23
C GLU A 171 16.20 7.64 14.03
N GLN A 172 15.02 7.12 14.35
CA GLN A 172 14.04 7.73 15.23
C GLN A 172 13.43 6.65 16.10
N ASP A 173 13.32 6.90 17.39
CA ASP A 173 12.57 6.04 18.31
C ASP A 173 11.14 6.57 18.46
N ILE A 174 10.15 5.70 18.23
CA ILE A 174 8.73 6.01 18.40
C ILE A 174 8.12 4.95 19.31
N ALA A 175 7.73 5.34 20.50
CA ALA A 175 7.12 4.46 21.49
C ALA A 175 7.96 3.21 21.81
N GLY A 176 9.28 3.35 21.88
CA GLY A 176 10.21 2.27 22.17
C GLY A 176 10.54 1.34 21.00
N LYS A 177 10.02 1.62 19.78
CA LYS A 177 10.40 0.93 18.55
C LYS A 177 11.31 1.81 17.70
N ALA A 178 12.40 1.25 17.19
CA ALA A 178 13.30 1.95 16.30
C ALA A 178 12.74 2.00 14.87
N TYR A 179 12.77 3.18 14.29
CA TYR A 179 12.43 3.43 12.90
C TYR A 179 13.62 4.05 12.20
N TYR A 180 13.97 3.56 11.02
CA TYR A 180 14.92 4.20 10.14
C TYR A 180 14.17 4.95 9.06
N GLN A 181 14.45 6.23 8.94
CA GLN A 181 13.88 7.10 7.90
C GLN A 181 15.00 7.55 6.96
N PHE A 182 14.74 7.49 5.67
CA PHE A 182 15.69 7.93 4.68
C PHE A 182 15.02 8.58 3.48
N GLU A 183 15.75 9.51 2.88
CA GLU A 183 15.40 10.28 1.69
C GLU A 183 16.33 9.88 0.57
N PHE A 184 15.79 9.62 -0.61
CA PHE A 184 16.58 9.22 -1.76
C PHE A 184 15.99 9.68 -3.08
N ILE A 185 16.85 9.80 -4.09
CA ILE A 185 16.50 10.14 -5.46
C ILE A 185 16.78 8.92 -6.33
N ALA A 186 15.81 8.55 -7.17
CA ALA A 186 15.91 7.48 -8.15
C ALA A 186 15.71 8.06 -9.56
N GLN A 187 16.76 8.06 -10.36
CA GLN A 187 16.78 8.63 -11.72
C GLN A 187 16.64 7.52 -12.76
N ALA A 188 15.55 7.53 -13.48
CA ALA A 188 15.31 6.73 -14.69
C ALA A 188 15.62 7.56 -15.95
N PRO A 189 15.69 6.96 -17.15
CA PRO A 189 15.96 7.70 -18.39
C PRO A 189 14.95 8.83 -18.70
N ASN A 190 13.68 8.64 -18.30
CA ASN A 190 12.56 9.52 -18.66
C ASN A 190 11.94 10.27 -17.47
N TYR A 191 12.33 9.95 -16.23
CA TYR A 191 11.86 10.65 -15.04
C TYR A 191 12.85 10.55 -13.89
N THR A 192 12.72 11.44 -12.94
CA THR A 192 13.42 11.36 -11.64
C THR A 192 12.38 11.37 -10.54
N ARG A 193 12.43 10.40 -9.66
CA ARG A 193 11.57 10.28 -8.48
C ARG A 193 12.36 10.64 -7.23
N HIS A 194 11.85 11.55 -6.43
CA HIS A 194 12.31 11.85 -5.10
C HIS A 194 11.40 11.14 -4.09
N ALA A 195 11.97 10.43 -3.15
CA ALA A 195 11.20 9.56 -2.27
C ALA A 195 11.71 9.62 -0.82
N LEU A 196 10.76 9.43 0.08
CA LEU A 196 10.97 9.20 1.50
C LEU A 196 10.56 7.77 1.82
N SER A 197 11.30 7.13 2.70
CA SER A 197 10.94 5.82 3.20
C SER A 197 11.14 5.74 4.70
N THR A 198 10.27 4.98 5.38
CA THR A 198 10.45 4.61 6.77
C THR A 198 10.35 3.11 6.92
N VAL A 199 11.22 2.53 7.71
CA VAL A 199 11.29 1.10 7.94
C VAL A 199 11.39 0.80 9.42
N SER A 200 10.78 -0.30 9.84
CA SER A 200 10.86 -0.79 11.20
C SER A 200 10.50 -2.28 11.26
N ILE A 201 10.68 -2.90 12.42
CA ILE A 201 10.34 -4.31 12.65
C ILE A 201 9.25 -4.41 13.73
N GLY A 202 8.33 -5.33 13.53
CA GLY A 202 7.29 -5.70 14.47
C GLY A 202 6.55 -6.94 13.99
N ASN A 203 5.83 -7.64 14.86
CA ASN A 203 4.99 -8.79 14.51
C ASN A 203 5.69 -9.84 13.61
N GLY A 204 7.01 -10.03 13.75
CA GLY A 204 7.79 -10.94 12.91
C GLY A 204 7.94 -10.50 11.45
N LYS A 205 7.73 -9.21 11.15
CA LYS A 205 7.79 -8.63 9.81
C LYS A 205 8.69 -7.39 9.78
N PHE A 206 9.35 -7.22 8.65
CA PHE A 206 10.05 -6.01 8.27
C PHE A 206 9.08 -5.14 7.46
N TYR A 207 8.71 -4.01 8.01
CA TYR A 207 7.78 -3.05 7.41
C TYR A 207 8.55 -1.98 6.66
N THR A 208 8.13 -1.70 5.44
CA THR A 208 8.64 -0.59 4.65
C THR A 208 7.49 0.23 4.12
N LEU A 209 7.35 1.48 4.56
CA LEU A 209 6.47 2.44 3.94
C LEU A 209 7.31 3.41 3.11
N THR A 210 6.97 3.54 1.83
CA THR A 210 7.67 4.43 0.89
C THR A 210 6.67 5.35 0.22
N THR A 211 6.98 6.64 0.20
CA THR A 211 6.22 7.66 -0.54
C THR A 211 7.15 8.50 -1.37
N GLY A 212 6.65 9.16 -2.41
CA GLY A 212 7.49 9.99 -3.26
C GLY A 212 6.70 10.74 -4.32
N ALA A 213 7.41 11.60 -5.04
CA ALA A 213 6.89 12.40 -6.13
C ALA A 213 7.92 12.54 -7.26
N ASN A 214 7.50 13.10 -8.39
CA ASN A 214 8.44 13.55 -9.40
C ASN A 214 9.33 14.66 -8.84
N GLU A 215 10.63 14.65 -9.14
CA GLU A 215 11.61 15.64 -8.67
C GLU A 215 11.16 17.07 -8.93
N ARG A 216 10.53 17.32 -10.10
CA ARG A 216 10.02 18.65 -10.46
C ARG A 216 8.93 19.18 -9.53
N ARG A 217 8.25 18.26 -8.81
CA ARG A 217 7.15 18.57 -7.90
C ARG A 217 7.55 18.42 -6.43
N TRP A 218 8.79 18.00 -6.18
CA TRP A 218 9.28 17.67 -4.85
C TRP A 218 9.03 18.78 -3.83
N GLU A 219 9.47 20.00 -4.14
CA GLU A 219 9.30 21.13 -3.23
C GLU A 219 7.82 21.41 -2.86
N LYS A 220 6.91 21.15 -3.78
CA LYS A 220 5.46 21.28 -3.52
C LYS A 220 4.91 20.17 -2.66
N MET A 221 5.48 18.95 -2.79
CA MET A 221 4.94 17.75 -2.18
C MET A 221 5.66 17.35 -0.88
N LYS A 222 6.88 17.82 -0.66
CA LYS A 222 7.75 17.40 0.43
C LYS A 222 7.06 17.36 1.79
N ASP A 223 6.46 18.46 2.23
CA ASP A 223 5.81 18.57 3.54
C ASP A 223 4.61 17.60 3.66
N ARG A 224 3.88 17.45 2.54
CA ARG A 224 2.74 16.52 2.47
C ARG A 224 3.20 15.07 2.60
N LEU A 225 4.28 14.70 1.93
CA LEU A 225 4.86 13.35 1.99
C LEU A 225 5.58 13.09 3.31
N GLN A 226 6.19 14.10 3.90
CA GLN A 226 6.79 14.01 5.23
C GLN A 226 5.71 13.66 6.28
N THR A 227 4.53 14.27 6.19
CA THR A 227 3.38 13.91 7.04
C THR A 227 2.98 12.44 6.91
N VAL A 228 3.02 11.87 5.71
CA VAL A 228 2.75 10.44 5.49
C VAL A 228 3.75 9.58 6.25
N ILE A 229 5.05 9.88 6.12
CA ILE A 229 6.14 9.16 6.81
C ILE A 229 6.01 9.23 8.32
N GLU A 230 5.76 10.43 8.86
CA GLU A 230 5.65 10.66 10.31
C GLU A 230 4.40 10.01 10.93
N SER A 231 3.37 9.79 10.13
CA SER A 231 2.13 9.14 10.57
C SER A 231 2.23 7.62 10.67
N PHE A 232 3.28 7.02 10.13
CA PHE A 232 3.44 5.57 10.10
C PHE A 232 3.72 5.02 11.49
N LYS A 233 2.88 4.07 11.93
CA LYS A 233 3.01 3.42 13.23
C LYS A 233 2.76 1.92 13.09
N ILE A 234 3.55 1.14 13.81
CA ILE A 234 3.38 -0.31 13.95
C ILE A 234 2.88 -0.58 15.37
N PHE A 235 1.87 -1.42 15.49
CA PHE A 235 1.32 -1.88 16.76
C PHE A 235 1.25 -3.40 16.80
N ASP A 236 1.20 -3.96 18.00
CA ASP A 236 1.20 -5.41 18.20
C ASP A 236 -0.17 -6.02 17.86
N VAL A 237 -0.17 -7.17 17.16
CA VAL A 237 -1.35 -7.94 16.73
C VAL A 237 -1.18 -9.40 17.06
#